data_600342b6973c07210d912ce33705d17f
#
_entry.id   600342b6973c07210d912ce33705d17f
#
_cell.length_a   1.000
_cell.length_b   1.000
_cell.length_c   1.000
_cell.angle_alpha   90.00
_cell.angle_beta   90.00
_cell.angle_gamma   90.00
#
_symmetry.space_group_name_H-M   'P 1'
#
loop_
_entity.id
_entity.type
_entity.pdbx_description
1 polymer ?
#
loop_
_entity_poly.entity_id
_entity_poly.type
_entity_poly.pdbx_seq_one_letter_code
_entity_poly.pdbx_strand_id
1 'polypeptide(L)' 'MNNTVLNNTIKTFTCIFTDGTRKSTVGTDKYLADEYFKLIAQLEGKEIKEVKEN' A
#
# COMPACT_ATOMS: atom_id res chain seq x y z
N MET A 1 26.10 7.41 14.21
CA MET A 1 25.48 7.40 13.97
C MET A 1 24.49 7.35 13.81
N ASN A 2 24.19 7.39 13.62
CA ASN A 2 23.31 7.43 13.49
C ASN A 2 22.37 7.23 13.18
N ASN A 3 21.87 7.10 13.04
CA ASN A 3 21.04 6.94 12.75
C ASN A 3 20.06 7.11 12.54
N THR A 4 19.98 7.41 12.51
CA THR A 4 19.17 7.86 12.32
C THR A 4 18.17 7.66 11.50
N VAL A 5 17.93 7.26 11.03
CA VAL A 5 17.15 6.81 10.34
C VAL A 5 16.11 6.24 10.82
N LEU A 6 15.87 6.35 11.69
CA LEU A 6 15.03 5.89 12.42
C LEU A 6 13.72 6.02 12.07
N ASN A 7 13.31 6.84 11.22
CA ASN A 7 11.97 7.07 10.89
C ASN A 7 11.46 6.14 9.83
N ASN A 8 12.24 5.21 9.42
CA ASN A 8 11.87 4.28 8.37
C ASN A 8 11.23 3.04 8.95
N THR A 9 10.13 3.25 9.66
CA THR A 9 9.39 2.12 10.18
C THR A 9 8.64 1.45 9.07
N ILE A 10 8.83 0.15 8.92
CA ILE A 10 8.15 -0.64 7.92
C ILE A 10 6.70 -0.86 8.36
N LYS A 11 5.78 -0.57 7.49
CA LYS A 11 4.35 -0.72 7.76
C LYS A 11 3.73 -1.64 6.73
N THR A 12 2.60 -2.20 7.08
CA THR A 12 1.83 -3.04 6.16
C THR A 12 0.61 -2.25 5.71
N PHE A 13 0.36 -2.26 4.41
CA PHE A 13 -0.80 -1.59 3.85
C PHE A 13 -1.64 -2.63 3.12
N THR A 14 -2.95 -2.51 3.24
CA THR A 14 -3.88 -3.42 2.58
C THR A 14 -4.84 -2.63 1.72
N CYS A 15 -4.95 -3.03 0.48
CA CYS A 15 -5.90 -2.44 -0.46
C CYS A 15 -7.08 -3.37 -0.60
N ILE A 16 -8.28 -2.83 -0.50
CA ILE A 16 -9.52 -3.57 -0.73
C ILE A 16 -10.11 -3.04 -2.02
N PHE A 17 -10.37 -3.94 -2.96
CA PHE A 17 -10.98 -3.57 -4.22
C PHE A 17 -12.50 -3.68 -4.13
N THR A 18 -13.19 -3.02 -5.05
CA THR A 18 -14.65 -3.02 -5.02
C THR A 18 -15.26 -4.38 -5.27
N ASP A 19 -14.50 -5.31 -5.85
CA ASP A 19 -14.97 -6.67 -6.07
C ASP A 19 -14.77 -7.55 -4.83
N GLY A 20 -14.27 -6.99 -3.73
CA GLY A 20 -14.09 -7.71 -2.48
C GLY A 20 -12.73 -8.35 -2.32
N THR A 21 -11.89 -8.34 -3.35
CA THR A 21 -10.56 -8.93 -3.23
C THR A 21 -9.61 -7.94 -2.56
N ARG A 22 -8.47 -8.45 -2.09
CA ARG A 22 -7.50 -7.66 -1.34
C ARG A 22 -6.10 -7.94 -1.81
N LYS A 23 -5.24 -6.93 -1.64
CA LYS A 23 -3.80 -7.05 -1.85
C LYS A 23 -3.12 -6.34 -0.69
N SER A 24 -1.94 -6.83 -0.31
CA SER A 24 -1.15 -6.20 0.74
C SER A 24 0.24 -5.92 0.24
N THR A 25 0.86 -4.90 0.80
CA THR A 25 2.25 -4.59 0.51
C THR A 25 2.87 -4.00 1.77
N VAL A 26 4.18 -3.96 1.80
CA VAL A 26 4.90 -3.36 2.92
C VAL A 26 5.73 -2.20 2.41
N GLY A 27 5.95 -1.23 3.27
CA GLY A 27 6.75 -0.08 2.92
C GLY A 27 6.73 0.93 4.03
N THR A 28 7.39 2.05 3.82
CA THR A 28 7.50 3.08 4.84
C THR A 28 6.57 4.24 4.58
N ASP A 29 5.97 4.31 3.40
CA ASP A 29 5.24 5.50 2.96
C ASP A 29 3.95 5.08 2.29
N LYS A 30 2.84 5.59 2.83
CA LYS A 30 1.52 5.28 2.27
C LYS A 30 1.38 5.75 0.83
N TYR A 31 2.01 6.85 0.49
CA TYR A 31 1.95 7.36 -0.88
C TYR A 31 2.47 6.33 -1.87
N LEU A 32 3.59 5.70 -1.55
CA LEU A 32 4.17 4.69 -2.43
C LEU A 32 3.28 3.45 -2.49
N ALA A 33 2.66 3.08 -1.37
CA ALA A 33 1.73 1.97 -1.35
C ALA A 33 0.52 2.27 -2.23
N ASP A 34 -0.01 3.49 -2.15
CA ASP A 34 -1.14 3.89 -2.98
C ASP A 34 -0.79 3.78 -4.46
N GLU A 35 0.39 4.24 -4.85
CA GLU A 35 0.81 4.18 -6.24
C GLU A 35 0.95 2.73 -6.72
N TYR A 36 1.47 1.88 -5.87
CA TYR A 36 1.60 0.46 -6.16
C TYR A 36 0.22 -0.17 -6.39
N PHE A 37 -0.74 0.13 -5.50
CA PHE A 37 -2.07 -0.44 -5.63
C PHE A 37 -2.80 0.11 -6.86
N LYS A 38 -2.57 1.37 -7.21
CA LYS A 38 -3.17 1.93 -8.42
C LYS A 38 -2.68 1.19 -9.65
N LEU A 39 -1.41 0.86 -9.67
CA LEU A 39 -0.84 0.13 -10.79
C LEU A 39 -1.47 -1.27 -10.90
N ILE A 40 -1.59 -1.96 -9.77
CA ILE A 40 -2.22 -3.28 -9.76
C ILE A 40 -3.68 -3.19 -10.22
N ALA A 41 -4.41 -2.19 -9.72
CA ALA A 41 -5.80 -2.01 -10.09
C ALA A 41 -5.93 -1.83 -11.61
N GLN A 42 -5.03 -1.03 -12.17
CA GLN A 42 -5.04 -0.80 -13.60
C GLN A 42 -4.75 -2.07 -14.38
N LEU A 43 -3.74 -2.82 -13.94
CA LEU A 43 -3.35 -4.05 -14.63
C LEU A 43 -4.43 -5.11 -14.55
N GLU A 44 -5.16 -5.16 -13.45
CA GLU A 44 -6.19 -6.20 -13.25
C GLU A 44 -7.59 -5.73 -13.59
N GLY A 45 -7.75 -4.48 -13.99
CA GLY A 45 -9.05 -3.95 -14.33
C GLY A 45 -9.98 -3.82 -13.14
N LYS A 46 -9.44 -3.48 -11.98
CA LYS A 46 -10.20 -3.36 -10.75
C LYS A 46 -10.25 -1.93 -10.28
N GLU A 47 -11.20 -1.64 -9.37
CA GLU A 47 -11.28 -0.34 -8.73
C GLU A 47 -10.96 -0.49 -7.26
N ILE A 48 -10.24 0.49 -6.72
CA ILE A 48 -9.86 0.50 -5.32
C ILE A 48 -11.02 1.05 -4.50
N LYS A 49 -11.41 0.30 -3.47
CA LYS A 49 -12.41 0.75 -2.52
C LYS A 49 -11.75 1.56 -1.40
N GLU A 50 -10.68 1.02 -0.84
CA GLU A 50 -9.96 1.75 0.20
C GLU A 50 -8.59 1.13 0.40
N VAL A 51 -7.69 1.91 0.99
CA VAL A 51 -6.36 1.45 1.37
C VAL A 51 -6.21 1.73 2.85
N LYS A 52 -5.84 0.71 3.59
CA LYS A 52 -5.66 0.81 5.04
C LYS A 52 -4.22 0.61 5.41
N GLU A 53 -3.79 1.31 6.43
CA GLU A 53 -2.50 1.05 7.06
C GLU A 53 -2.76 0.17 8.27
N ASN A 54 -2.09 -0.95 8.31
CA ASN A 54 -2.26 -1.89 9.42
C ASN A 54 -1.27 -1.66 10.54
#